data_4b6586b99903e1ecbefe197b5f0cb798
#
_entry.id   4b6586b99903e1ecbefe197b5f0cb798
#
_cell.length_a   1.000
_cell.length_b   1.000
_cell.length_c   1.000
_cell.angle_alpha   90.00
_cell.angle_beta   90.00
_cell.angle_gamma   90.00
#
_symmetry.space_group_name_H-M   'P 1'
#
loop_
_entity.id
_entity.type
_entity.pdbx_description
1 polymer ?
#
loop_
_entity_poly.entity_id
_entity_poly.type
_entity_poly.pdbx_seq_one_letter_code
_entity_poly.pdbx_strand_id
1 'polypeptide(L)'
;GVMMVKVPVVSIPLTQKLFTEVGIEHEVVNAKRMQEIVPGINTGKYWPPKKINDEEFWEDAKDSIEAMYTPEGGYINDPLLATVNLANAAMRLGVEFKFKKEVTEILTADGRVCGVELNDGEQIESPVVVNVGGPWASRINDLAGVGSDFTVSVRPMRQEVHHVSAPEKFDNNPIIGD
;
A
#
# COMPACT_ATOMS: atom_id res chain seq x y z
N GLY A 1 4.58 -7.09 -15.14
CA GLY A 1 4.08 -8.05 -14.14
C GLY A 1 4.49 -7.70 -12.71
N VAL A 2 3.85 -8.34 -11.76
CA VAL A 2 4.19 -8.25 -10.33
C VAL A 2 4.35 -9.65 -9.77
N MET A 3 5.43 -9.87 -9.04
CA MET A 3 5.73 -11.12 -8.33
C MET A 3 5.74 -10.86 -6.83
N MET A 4 4.77 -11.43 -6.11
CA MET A 4 4.65 -11.34 -4.65
C MET A 4 5.24 -12.60 -4.02
N VAL A 5 6.37 -12.46 -3.36
CA VAL A 5 7.05 -13.57 -2.71
C VAL A 5 6.30 -13.98 -1.45
N LYS A 6 6.23 -15.27 -1.18
CA LYS A 6 5.56 -15.82 0.00
C LYS A 6 6.37 -15.53 1.26
N VAL A 7 5.82 -14.69 2.11
CA VAL A 7 6.26 -14.46 3.49
C VAL A 7 5.22 -14.97 4.48
N PRO A 8 5.56 -15.20 5.76
CA PRO A 8 4.64 -15.83 6.74
C PRO A 8 3.30 -15.12 6.91
N VAL A 9 3.25 -13.81 6.67
CA VAL A 9 2.03 -12.99 6.80
C VAL A 9 1.12 -13.08 5.56
N VAL A 10 1.62 -13.65 4.45
CA VAL A 10 0.87 -13.78 3.19
C VAL A 10 0.33 -15.19 3.02
N SER A 11 -0.98 -15.31 2.96
CA SER A 11 -1.66 -16.56 2.65
C SER A 11 -1.87 -16.68 1.14
N ILE A 12 -1.02 -17.43 0.45
CA ILE A 12 -1.18 -17.70 -1.00
C ILE A 12 -2.59 -18.24 -1.32
N PRO A 13 -3.16 -19.23 -0.60
CA PRO A 13 -4.51 -19.71 -0.93
C PRO A 13 -5.60 -18.64 -0.82
N LEU A 14 -5.52 -17.76 0.20
CA LEU A 14 -6.48 -16.68 0.37
C LEU A 14 -6.33 -15.65 -0.75
N THR A 15 -5.12 -15.25 -1.07
CA THR A 15 -4.85 -14.28 -2.13
C THR A 15 -5.28 -14.82 -3.51
N GLN A 16 -5.03 -16.11 -3.78
CA GLN A 16 -5.50 -16.80 -4.98
C GLN A 16 -7.03 -16.75 -5.12
N LYS A 17 -7.73 -17.06 -4.03
CA LYS A 17 -9.19 -16.98 -3.98
C LYS A 17 -9.68 -15.58 -4.33
N LEU A 18 -9.12 -14.55 -3.67
CA LEU A 18 -9.50 -13.15 -3.91
C LEU A 18 -9.20 -12.72 -5.34
N PHE A 19 -8.05 -13.07 -5.90
CA PHE A 19 -7.70 -12.73 -7.28
C PHE A 19 -8.63 -13.40 -8.29
N THR A 20 -9.00 -14.67 -8.04
CA THR A 20 -9.99 -15.37 -8.86
C THR A 20 -11.36 -14.69 -8.81
N GLU A 21 -11.82 -14.30 -7.61
CA GLU A 21 -13.12 -13.65 -7.41
C GLU A 21 -13.21 -12.28 -8.13
N VAL A 22 -12.11 -11.54 -8.21
CA VAL A 22 -12.08 -10.23 -8.89
C VAL A 22 -11.60 -10.32 -10.35
N GLY A 23 -11.28 -11.53 -10.85
CA GLY A 23 -10.89 -11.75 -12.25
C GLY A 23 -9.47 -11.31 -12.59
N ILE A 24 -8.56 -11.25 -11.60
CA ILE A 24 -7.13 -10.96 -11.84
C ILE A 24 -6.43 -12.23 -12.32
N GLU A 25 -5.78 -12.17 -13.48
CA GLU A 25 -4.94 -13.27 -13.97
C GLU A 25 -3.71 -13.45 -13.05
N HIS A 26 -3.50 -14.66 -12.57
CA HIS A 26 -2.42 -14.97 -11.64
C HIS A 26 -1.94 -16.42 -11.76
N GLU A 27 -0.71 -16.65 -11.37
CA GLU A 27 -0.05 -17.95 -11.31
C GLU A 27 0.68 -18.12 -9.97
N VAL A 28 0.52 -19.26 -9.31
CA VAL A 28 1.40 -19.62 -8.18
C VAL A 28 2.65 -20.28 -8.74
N VAL A 29 3.79 -19.66 -8.50
CA VAL A 29 5.06 -20.02 -9.12
C VAL A 29 6.03 -20.62 -8.09
N ASN A 30 6.67 -21.71 -8.46
CA ASN A 30 7.77 -22.31 -7.70
C ASN A 30 9.12 -21.70 -8.11
N ALA A 31 10.19 -22.09 -7.42
CA ALA A 31 11.54 -21.59 -7.66
C ALA A 31 11.98 -21.70 -9.14
N LYS A 32 11.69 -22.80 -9.81
CA LYS A 32 12.05 -22.99 -11.21
C LYS A 32 11.33 -21.98 -12.11
N ARG A 33 10.03 -21.84 -11.91
CA ARG A 33 9.21 -20.89 -12.68
C ARG A 33 9.60 -19.45 -12.39
N MET A 34 9.94 -19.12 -11.15
CA MET A 34 10.47 -17.79 -10.79
C MET A 34 11.75 -17.47 -11.57
N GLN A 35 12.68 -18.42 -11.68
CA GLN A 35 13.92 -18.25 -12.45
C GLN A 35 13.72 -18.18 -13.95
N GLU A 36 12.65 -18.79 -14.48
CA GLU A 36 12.26 -18.62 -15.88
C GLU A 36 11.74 -17.20 -16.16
N ILE A 37 10.98 -16.64 -15.23
CA ILE A 37 10.42 -15.27 -15.34
C ILE A 37 11.51 -14.22 -15.07
N VAL A 38 12.36 -14.45 -14.06
CA VAL A 38 13.44 -13.54 -13.64
C VAL A 38 14.75 -14.32 -13.60
N PRO A 39 15.50 -14.39 -14.70
CA PRO A 39 16.78 -15.08 -14.73
C PRO A 39 17.77 -14.50 -13.69
N GLY A 40 18.31 -15.36 -12.85
CA GLY A 40 19.27 -14.99 -11.80
C GLY A 40 18.67 -14.60 -10.46
N ILE A 41 17.34 -14.66 -10.30
CA ILE A 41 16.73 -14.46 -9.00
C ILE A 41 17.17 -15.55 -8.01
N ASN A 42 17.54 -15.14 -6.80
CA ASN A 42 17.76 -16.07 -5.70
C ASN A 42 16.41 -16.49 -5.11
N THR A 43 16.10 -17.77 -5.18
CA THR A 43 14.85 -18.34 -4.67
C THR A 43 15.03 -19.06 -3.34
N GLY A 44 16.14 -18.89 -2.68
CA GLY A 44 16.39 -19.44 -1.35
C GLY A 44 15.45 -18.85 -0.31
N LYS A 45 14.99 -19.69 0.61
CA LYS A 45 14.10 -19.28 1.69
C LYS A 45 14.89 -18.45 2.72
N TYR A 46 14.56 -17.16 2.82
CA TYR A 46 15.22 -16.20 3.71
C TYR A 46 14.46 -15.94 5.03
N TRP A 47 13.27 -16.50 5.16
CA TRP A 47 12.48 -16.31 6.37
C TRP A 47 12.48 -17.56 7.28
N PRO A 48 12.57 -17.41 8.63
CA PRO A 48 12.73 -16.16 9.37
C PRO A 48 14.09 -15.50 9.12
N PRO A 49 14.18 -14.16 9.17
CA PRO A 49 15.43 -13.45 8.93
C PRO A 49 16.43 -13.78 10.04
N LYS A 50 17.66 -14.03 9.66
CA LYS A 50 18.76 -14.33 10.57
C LYS A 50 19.59 -13.07 10.84
N LYS A 51 20.16 -12.98 12.02
CA LYS A 51 21.05 -11.86 12.35
C LYS A 51 22.42 -12.07 11.70
N ILE A 52 23.07 -11.00 11.31
CA ILE A 52 24.41 -11.03 10.70
C ILE A 52 25.46 -11.72 11.57
N ASN A 53 25.24 -11.77 12.89
CA ASN A 53 26.12 -12.42 13.85
C ASN A 53 25.84 -13.92 14.03
N ASP A 54 24.81 -14.46 13.42
CA ASP A 54 24.50 -15.87 13.44
C ASP A 54 25.31 -16.57 12.34
N GLU A 55 25.95 -17.68 12.65
CA GLU A 55 26.71 -18.46 11.66
C GLU A 55 25.81 -18.88 10.48
N GLU A 56 24.57 -19.27 10.77
CA GLU A 56 23.58 -19.63 9.76
C GLU A 56 23.19 -18.49 8.80
N PHE A 57 23.50 -17.22 9.12
CA PHE A 57 23.28 -16.11 8.19
C PHE A 57 24.08 -16.25 6.90
N TRP A 58 25.27 -16.87 7.00
CA TRP A 58 26.21 -17.05 5.92
C TRP A 58 26.06 -18.38 5.17
N GLU A 59 25.14 -19.25 5.65
CA GLU A 59 24.84 -20.51 4.98
C GLU A 59 23.86 -20.31 3.84
N ASP A 60 23.98 -21.15 2.80
CA ASP A 60 22.99 -21.23 1.74
C ASP A 60 21.61 -21.69 2.28
N ALA A 61 20.56 -21.17 1.69
CA ALA A 61 19.21 -21.57 2.06
C ALA A 61 18.95 -23.05 1.70
N LYS A 62 18.39 -23.79 2.65
CA LYS A 62 18.09 -25.24 2.49
C LYS A 62 16.82 -25.50 1.68
N ASP A 63 15.89 -24.53 1.71
CA ASP A 63 14.58 -24.59 1.05
C ASP A 63 14.42 -23.45 0.05
N SER A 64 13.46 -23.57 -0.84
CA SER A 64 13.08 -22.52 -1.78
C SER A 64 11.75 -21.87 -1.39
N ILE A 65 11.57 -20.65 -1.87
CA ILE A 65 10.33 -19.89 -1.72
C ILE A 65 9.38 -20.14 -2.89
N GLU A 66 8.11 -19.85 -2.66
CA GLU A 66 7.06 -19.73 -3.67
C GLU A 66 6.66 -18.27 -3.83
N ALA A 67 6.03 -17.93 -4.93
CA ALA A 67 5.48 -16.61 -5.15
C ALA A 67 4.14 -16.68 -5.89
N MET A 68 3.39 -15.58 -5.84
CA MET A 68 2.27 -15.33 -6.73
C MET A 68 2.70 -14.34 -7.80
N TYR A 69 2.48 -14.68 -9.05
CA TYR A 69 2.80 -13.86 -10.19
C TYR A 69 1.54 -13.38 -10.90
N THR A 70 1.46 -12.08 -11.17
CA THR A 70 0.40 -11.45 -11.95
C THR A 70 1.01 -10.84 -13.20
N PRO A 71 0.83 -11.43 -14.39
CA PRO A 71 1.50 -11.00 -15.63
C PRO A 71 1.09 -9.58 -16.05
N GLU A 72 -0.16 -9.20 -15.83
CA GLU A 72 -0.69 -7.87 -16.16
C GLU A 72 -0.55 -6.85 -15.04
N GLY A 73 0.07 -7.22 -13.92
CA GLY A 73 0.36 -6.29 -12.84
C GLY A 73 1.31 -5.17 -13.28
N GLY A 74 1.17 -4.01 -12.67
CA GLY A 74 2.00 -2.85 -12.97
C GLY A 74 2.09 -1.88 -11.81
N TYR A 75 2.66 -0.73 -12.07
CA TYR A 75 2.78 0.37 -11.10
C TYR A 75 2.49 1.71 -11.75
N ILE A 76 2.15 2.68 -10.92
CA ILE A 76 2.04 4.08 -11.34
C ILE A 76 3.42 4.71 -11.21
N ASN A 77 4.05 5.01 -12.36
CA ASN A 77 5.40 5.59 -12.41
C ASN A 77 5.44 7.08 -11.99
N ASP A 78 4.30 7.76 -12.07
CA ASP A 78 4.15 9.14 -11.64
C ASP A 78 2.87 9.30 -10.79
N PRO A 79 2.95 9.04 -9.47
CA PRO A 79 1.79 9.14 -8.58
C PRO A 79 1.27 10.58 -8.45
N LEU A 80 2.14 11.59 -8.62
CA LEU A 80 1.72 13.00 -8.61
C LEU A 80 0.83 13.30 -9.82
N LEU A 81 1.26 12.91 -11.01
CA LEU A 81 0.48 13.11 -12.24
C LEU A 81 -0.86 12.36 -12.17
N ALA A 82 -0.87 11.14 -11.68
CA ALA A 82 -2.10 10.37 -11.49
C ALA A 82 -3.08 11.09 -10.55
N THR A 83 -2.58 11.62 -9.42
CA THR A 83 -3.38 12.37 -8.45
C THR A 83 -3.89 13.68 -9.05
N VAL A 84 -3.06 14.42 -9.76
CA VAL A 84 -3.47 15.67 -10.44
C VAL A 84 -4.53 15.40 -11.51
N ASN A 85 -4.40 14.34 -12.29
CA ASN A 85 -5.39 13.96 -13.29
C ASN A 85 -6.76 13.65 -12.63
N LEU A 86 -6.75 12.93 -11.53
CA LEU A 86 -7.96 12.61 -10.78
C LEU A 86 -8.61 13.86 -10.17
N ALA A 87 -7.79 14.75 -9.58
CA ALA A 87 -8.26 16.03 -9.05
C ALA A 87 -8.87 16.92 -10.15
N ASN A 88 -8.23 17.01 -11.32
CA ASN A 88 -8.75 17.76 -12.48
C ASN A 88 -10.09 17.19 -12.97
N ALA A 89 -10.24 15.87 -12.98
CA ALA A 89 -11.50 15.24 -13.35
C ALA A 89 -12.61 15.58 -12.33
N ALA A 90 -12.30 15.54 -11.05
CA ALA A 90 -13.25 15.91 -9.99
C ALA A 90 -13.65 17.41 -10.08
N MET A 91 -12.70 18.31 -10.31
CA MET A 91 -12.98 19.75 -10.49
C MET A 91 -13.92 20.01 -11.67
N ARG A 92 -13.78 19.27 -12.78
CA ARG A 92 -14.72 19.35 -13.92
C ARG A 92 -16.14 18.94 -13.57
N LEU A 93 -16.31 18.12 -12.53
CA LEU A 93 -17.59 17.70 -11.99
C LEU A 93 -18.10 18.63 -10.88
N GLY A 94 -17.44 19.75 -10.64
CA GLY A 94 -17.85 20.77 -9.66
C GLY A 94 -17.30 20.57 -8.26
N VAL A 95 -16.30 19.70 -8.07
CA VAL A 95 -15.66 19.54 -6.77
C VAL A 95 -14.74 20.74 -6.51
N GLU A 96 -14.89 21.36 -5.33
CA GLU A 96 -14.00 22.39 -4.84
C GLU A 96 -12.87 21.80 -4.01
N PHE A 97 -11.62 22.23 -4.29
CA PHE A 97 -10.44 21.84 -3.54
C PHE A 97 -9.91 23.02 -2.74
N LYS A 98 -9.73 22.85 -1.44
CA LYS A 98 -9.12 23.81 -0.54
C LYS A 98 -7.74 23.33 -0.14
N PHE A 99 -6.70 23.74 -0.87
CA PHE A 99 -5.31 23.37 -0.58
C PHE A 99 -4.73 24.21 0.55
N LYS A 100 -3.70 23.66 1.23
CA LYS A 100 -3.00 24.31 2.35
C LYS A 100 -3.92 24.65 3.52
N LYS A 101 -4.99 23.89 3.68
CA LYS A 101 -5.93 23.98 4.77
C LYS A 101 -5.82 22.73 5.65
N GLU A 102 -5.91 22.92 6.94
CA GLU A 102 -5.96 21.87 7.94
C GLU A 102 -7.32 21.90 8.62
N VAL A 103 -7.94 20.74 8.78
CA VAL A 103 -9.16 20.60 9.58
C VAL A 103 -8.74 20.59 11.06
N THR A 104 -9.22 21.54 11.82
CA THR A 104 -8.92 21.71 13.24
C THR A 104 -10.02 21.18 14.14
N GLU A 105 -11.25 21.12 13.63
CA GLU A 105 -12.40 20.62 14.37
C GLU A 105 -13.42 19.92 13.43
N ILE A 106 -14.06 18.88 13.93
CA ILE A 106 -15.24 18.27 13.31
C ILE A 106 -16.47 18.81 14.06
N LEU A 107 -17.26 19.63 13.39
CA LEU A 107 -18.43 20.25 13.95
C LEU A 107 -19.56 19.24 14.12
N THR A 108 -20.19 19.25 15.28
CA THR A 108 -21.30 18.35 15.59
C THR A 108 -22.47 19.11 16.20
N ALA A 109 -23.69 18.72 15.83
CA ALA A 109 -24.93 19.19 16.43
C ALA A 109 -25.87 17.99 16.64
N ASP A 110 -26.50 17.90 17.79
CA ASP A 110 -27.42 16.81 18.16
C ASP A 110 -26.82 15.40 17.95
N GLY A 111 -25.51 15.24 18.24
CA GLY A 111 -24.80 13.98 18.10
C GLY A 111 -24.50 13.56 16.65
N ARG A 112 -24.63 14.45 15.70
CA ARG A 112 -24.32 14.23 14.28
C ARG A 112 -23.32 15.24 13.77
N VAL A 113 -22.49 14.82 12.82
CA VAL A 113 -21.61 15.72 12.09
C VAL A 113 -22.41 16.74 11.32
N CYS A 114 -22.03 18.02 11.40
CA CYS A 114 -22.65 19.10 10.64
C CYS A 114 -21.63 19.94 9.84
N GLY A 115 -20.33 19.66 9.95
CA GLY A 115 -19.32 20.36 9.19
C GLY A 115 -17.92 20.17 9.73
N VAL A 116 -17.02 21.01 9.27
CA VAL A 116 -15.63 21.09 9.73
C VAL A 116 -15.20 22.54 9.92
N GLU A 117 -14.26 22.79 10.82
CA GLU A 117 -13.55 24.05 10.94
C GLU A 117 -12.12 23.90 10.44
N LEU A 118 -11.63 24.90 9.75
CA LEU A 118 -10.29 24.98 9.19
C LEU A 118 -9.37 25.84 10.05
N ASN A 119 -8.07 25.69 9.85
CA ASN A 119 -7.02 26.41 10.60
C ASN A 119 -7.02 27.94 10.49
N ASP A 120 -7.81 28.50 9.58
CA ASP A 120 -8.03 29.94 9.45
C ASP A 120 -9.38 30.41 9.97
N GLY A 121 -10.14 29.53 10.63
CA GLY A 121 -11.46 29.82 11.18
C GLY A 121 -12.60 29.70 10.17
N GLU A 122 -12.34 29.35 8.91
CA GLU A 122 -13.40 29.07 7.93
C GLU A 122 -14.16 27.80 8.35
N GLN A 123 -15.47 27.86 8.35
CA GLN A 123 -16.33 26.69 8.60
C GLN A 123 -16.99 26.24 7.30
N ILE A 124 -17.00 24.94 7.08
CA ILE A 124 -17.66 24.30 5.93
C ILE A 124 -18.76 23.41 6.47
N GLU A 125 -20.01 23.78 6.18
CA GLU A 125 -21.16 22.98 6.58
C GLU A 125 -21.33 21.77 5.65
N SER A 126 -21.50 20.60 6.26
CA SER A 126 -21.80 19.35 5.55
C SER A 126 -22.40 18.32 6.52
N PRO A 127 -23.46 17.62 6.13
CA PRO A 127 -24.02 16.52 6.92
C PRO A 127 -23.16 15.24 6.88
N VAL A 128 -22.14 15.19 6.02
CA VAL A 128 -21.23 14.04 5.86
C VAL A 128 -19.80 14.53 5.75
N VAL A 129 -18.91 13.95 6.56
CA VAL A 129 -17.46 14.13 6.47
C VAL A 129 -16.81 12.78 6.24
N VAL A 130 -16.01 12.67 5.18
CA VAL A 130 -15.28 11.44 4.86
C VAL A 130 -13.81 11.62 5.21
N ASN A 131 -13.34 10.83 6.16
CA ASN A 131 -11.94 10.84 6.57
C ASN A 131 -11.09 10.00 5.62
N VAL A 132 -10.27 10.65 4.82
CA VAL A 132 -9.28 10.03 3.90
C VAL A 132 -7.84 10.44 4.26
N GLY A 133 -7.58 10.73 5.54
CA GLY A 133 -6.32 11.24 6.07
C GLY A 133 -5.13 10.26 6.02
N GLY A 134 -5.28 9.09 5.38
CA GLY A 134 -4.21 8.10 5.23
C GLY A 134 -3.60 7.73 6.58
N PRO A 135 -2.26 7.78 6.74
CA PRO A 135 -1.60 7.44 8.00
C PRO A 135 -2.00 8.31 9.20
N TRP A 136 -2.60 9.48 8.96
CA TRP A 136 -3.08 10.40 10.00
C TRP A 136 -4.58 10.29 10.28
N ALA A 137 -5.27 9.31 9.69
CA ALA A 137 -6.71 9.13 9.85
C ALA A 137 -7.14 9.03 11.32
N SER A 138 -6.34 8.40 12.19
CA SER A 138 -6.63 8.33 13.63
C SER A 138 -6.73 9.72 14.28
N ARG A 139 -5.88 10.68 13.90
CA ARG A 139 -5.94 12.06 14.43
C ARG A 139 -7.23 12.77 14.03
N ILE A 140 -7.73 12.52 12.82
CA ILE A 140 -9.00 13.09 12.34
C ILE A 140 -10.18 12.44 13.08
N ASN A 141 -10.10 11.14 13.34
CA ASN A 141 -11.10 10.44 14.15
C ASN A 141 -11.18 11.01 15.58
N ASP A 142 -10.02 11.32 16.19
CA ASP A 142 -9.95 11.93 17.50
C ASP A 142 -10.67 13.31 17.56
N LEU A 143 -10.56 14.12 16.49
CA LEU A 143 -11.29 15.38 16.36
C LEU A 143 -12.82 15.19 16.35
N ALA A 144 -13.28 14.06 15.86
CA ALA A 144 -14.70 13.69 15.85
C ALA A 144 -15.14 12.95 17.13
N GLY A 145 -14.23 12.66 18.05
CA GLY A 145 -14.50 11.87 19.26
C GLY A 145 -14.86 10.40 18.97
N VAL A 146 -14.41 9.86 17.83
CA VAL A 146 -14.69 8.48 17.41
C VAL A 146 -13.41 7.68 17.24
N GLY A 147 -13.53 6.34 17.13
CA GLY A 147 -12.42 5.47 16.80
C GLY A 147 -11.76 4.76 18.00
N SER A 148 -12.13 5.11 19.22
CA SER A 148 -11.60 4.45 20.43
C SER A 148 -12.00 2.97 20.54
N ASP A 149 -13.07 2.57 19.85
CA ASP A 149 -13.62 1.21 19.77
C ASP A 149 -13.25 0.48 18.47
N PHE A 150 -12.46 1.11 17.60
CA PHE A 150 -12.04 0.48 16.34
C PHE A 150 -10.97 -0.59 16.60
N THR A 151 -11.15 -1.75 15.99
CA THR A 151 -10.20 -2.87 16.07
C THR A 151 -8.94 -2.64 15.22
N VAL A 152 -8.99 -1.68 14.29
CA VAL A 152 -7.87 -1.31 13.42
C VAL A 152 -7.53 0.16 13.64
N SER A 153 -6.26 0.42 13.93
CA SER A 153 -5.72 1.79 14.02
C SER A 153 -4.61 1.99 12.98
N VAL A 154 -4.45 3.22 12.53
CA VAL A 154 -3.45 3.62 11.55
C VAL A 154 -2.51 4.63 12.18
N ARG A 155 -1.20 4.49 11.92
CA ARG A 155 -0.20 5.46 12.36
C ARG A 155 0.82 5.72 11.25
N PRO A 156 1.39 6.93 11.17
CA PRO A 156 2.50 7.20 10.25
C PRO A 156 3.70 6.32 10.59
N MET A 157 4.28 5.71 9.56
CA MET A 157 5.56 5.00 9.66
C MET A 157 6.51 5.54 8.60
N ARG A 158 7.79 5.65 8.96
CA ARG A 158 8.83 5.95 8.01
C ARG A 158 9.19 4.68 7.25
N GLN A 159 9.17 4.73 5.94
CA GLN A 159 9.77 3.74 5.05
C GLN A 159 11.03 4.34 4.43
N GLU A 160 12.07 3.53 4.31
CA GLU A 160 13.26 3.91 3.56
C GLU A 160 13.17 3.33 2.16
N VAL A 161 13.39 4.19 1.17
CA VAL A 161 13.41 3.82 -0.24
C VAL A 161 14.78 4.15 -0.79
N HIS A 162 15.43 3.15 -1.38
CA HIS A 162 16.72 3.28 -2.02
C HIS A 162 16.56 3.20 -3.54
N HIS A 163 17.05 4.19 -4.25
CA HIS A 163 17.13 4.18 -5.70
C HIS A 163 18.55 3.84 -6.11
N VAL A 164 18.70 2.74 -6.83
CA VAL A 164 19.98 2.25 -7.34
C VAL A 164 19.88 1.94 -8.83
N SER A 165 21.02 1.96 -9.54
CA SER A 165 21.04 1.51 -10.93
C SER A 165 20.69 0.02 -11.00
N ALA A 166 19.83 -0.34 -11.95
CA ALA A 166 19.51 -1.74 -12.19
C ALA A 166 20.77 -2.50 -12.68
N PRO A 167 20.98 -3.74 -12.22
CA PRO A 167 22.00 -4.61 -12.82
C PRO A 167 21.70 -4.87 -14.30
N GLU A 168 22.75 -5.17 -15.08
CA GLU A 168 22.57 -5.60 -16.47
C GLU A 168 21.55 -6.76 -16.56
N LYS A 169 20.68 -6.71 -17.58
CA LYS A 169 19.61 -7.70 -17.85
C LYS A 169 18.39 -7.64 -16.92
N PHE A 170 18.25 -6.61 -16.07
CA PHE A 170 17.06 -6.42 -15.24
C PHE A 170 15.99 -5.52 -15.88
N ASP A 171 16.20 -5.05 -17.10
CA ASP A 171 15.36 -4.08 -17.82
C ASP A 171 14.02 -4.72 -18.10
N ASN A 172 13.26 -5.27 -17.89
CA ASN A 172 11.91 -5.81 -18.16
C ASN A 172 11.43 -6.86 -17.14
N ASN A 173 12.09 -6.92 -16.01
CA ASN A 173 11.65 -7.82 -14.96
C ASN A 173 10.36 -7.32 -14.29
N PRO A 174 9.52 -8.22 -13.78
CA PRO A 174 8.38 -7.83 -12.96
C PRO A 174 8.84 -7.12 -11.69
N ILE A 175 7.94 -6.35 -11.08
CA ILE A 175 8.13 -5.85 -9.72
C ILE A 175 8.14 -7.05 -8.79
N ILE A 176 9.15 -7.13 -7.93
CA ILE A 176 9.26 -8.17 -6.91
C ILE A 176 9.00 -7.53 -5.56
N GLY A 177 8.02 -8.07 -4.82
CA GLY A 177 7.67 -7.62 -3.48
C GLY A 177 7.54 -8.78 -2.51
N ASP A 178 7.86 -8.52 -1.27
CA ASP A 178 7.77 -9.42 -0.13
C ASP A 178 6.94 -8.85 1.03
#